data_cd789d726382643c16fddfa1e8436af8
#
_entry.id   cd789d726382643c16fddfa1e8436af8
#
_cell.length_a   1.000
_cell.length_b   1.000
_cell.length_c   1.000
_cell.angle_alpha   90.00
_cell.angle_beta   90.00
_cell.angle_gamma   90.00
#
_symmetry.space_group_name_H-M   'P 1'
#
loop_
_entity.id
_entity.type
_entity.pdbx_description
1 polymer ?
#
loop_
_entity_poly.entity_id
_entity_poly.type
_entity_poly.pdbx_seq_one_letter_code
_entity_poly.pdbx_strand_id
1 'polypeptide(L)'
;STFLEPKDQSDLSESTMGKFGGLGIVIGTEGNYIEIISPIDDTPAYRAGLQAGDIILQIGDQNVSQINLEEGVKLMRGAPGTKVKLTIGRPDIAPFVVEITREIITITSAKGLILDEGIGYLRIAQFQRPTSELVESIISDLVDQNEGELDSLIIDLRNNPGGLLDSAIDISNLFIDETGIVVYTEGRMPSSNISYPTKPGDIINGAPIAILMNKGSASASEIVAGALQDHKRAIIMGEESFGKGSVQSMLNLQDGYGLKLTTARYYTPSGRSIQSKGITPDIELENIFLDNEEDEDSIDFRSQEKDLKNALSAEDPTELSEEEILKVQDEIAENRDQEYVDLLKGDYFIHEAINALKAIKVYR
;
A
#
# COMPACT_ATOMS: atom_id res chain seq x y z
N SER A 1 -13.95 21.11 -2.67
CA SER A 1 -13.75 21.88 -1.42
C SER A 1 -14.71 21.34 -0.37
N THR A 2 -14.24 21.11 0.84
CA THR A 2 -15.01 20.46 1.91
C THR A 2 -14.67 21.09 3.25
N PHE A 3 -15.67 21.33 4.07
CA PHE A 3 -15.50 21.67 5.48
C PHE A 3 -15.25 20.37 6.24
N LEU A 4 -14.29 20.38 7.15
CA LEU A 4 -13.90 19.22 7.94
C LEU A 4 -14.23 19.48 9.40
N GLU A 5 -14.96 18.58 9.99
CA GLU A 5 -15.14 18.53 11.44
C GLU A 5 -13.82 18.08 12.13
N PRO A 6 -13.64 18.37 13.42
CA PRO A 6 -12.40 18.01 14.13
C PRO A 6 -12.01 16.53 13.98
N LYS A 7 -13.00 15.65 13.92
CA LYS A 7 -12.78 14.21 13.70
C LYS A 7 -12.26 13.93 12.30
N ASP A 8 -12.90 14.48 11.25
CA ASP A 8 -12.49 14.26 9.86
C ASP A 8 -11.09 14.82 9.61
N GLN A 9 -10.74 15.93 10.28
CA GLN A 9 -9.40 16.50 10.23
C GLN A 9 -8.37 15.60 10.90
N SER A 10 -8.70 15.00 12.04
CA SER A 10 -7.85 14.02 12.72
C SER A 10 -7.63 12.79 11.85
N ASP A 11 -8.71 12.21 11.31
CA ASP A 11 -8.65 11.02 10.46
C ASP A 11 -7.80 11.27 9.19
N LEU A 12 -7.94 12.47 8.58
CA LEU A 12 -7.11 12.85 7.44
C LEU A 12 -5.64 13.02 7.83
N SER A 13 -5.35 13.60 9.00
CA SER A 13 -4.00 13.75 9.52
C SER A 13 -3.37 12.39 9.80
N GLU A 14 -4.08 11.46 10.42
CA GLU A 14 -3.64 10.09 10.67
C GLU A 14 -3.31 9.36 9.35
N SER A 15 -4.22 9.42 8.37
CA SER A 15 -4.01 8.82 7.05
C SER A 15 -2.78 9.39 6.34
N THR A 16 -2.56 10.71 6.47
CA THR A 16 -1.42 11.40 5.87
C THR A 16 -0.10 11.06 6.54
N MET A 17 -0.13 10.85 7.86
CA MET A 17 1.04 10.45 8.63
C MET A 17 1.34 8.94 8.54
N GLY A 18 0.41 8.14 8.02
CA GLY A 18 0.53 6.68 7.97
C GLY A 18 0.50 6.02 9.34
N LYS A 19 -0.06 6.70 10.34
CA LYS A 19 -0.10 6.23 11.73
C LYS A 19 -1.47 6.51 12.32
N PHE A 20 -2.03 5.52 13.01
CA PHE A 20 -3.30 5.67 13.74
C PHE A 20 -3.26 4.92 15.07
N GLY A 21 -4.07 5.37 16.02
CA GLY A 21 -4.25 4.65 17.29
C GLY A 21 -5.23 3.48 17.10
N GLY A 22 -4.78 2.27 17.40
CA GLY A 22 -5.59 1.08 17.17
C GLY A 22 -4.99 -0.19 17.74
N LEU A 23 -5.44 -1.33 17.21
CA LEU A 23 -5.08 -2.67 17.69
C LEU A 23 -4.07 -3.38 16.79
N GLY A 24 -4.02 -3.01 15.48
CA GLY A 24 -3.16 -3.65 14.50
C GLY A 24 -3.76 -4.96 13.97
N ILE A 25 -4.98 -4.89 13.42
CA ILE A 25 -5.65 -6.02 12.79
C ILE A 25 -6.13 -5.65 11.40
N VAL A 26 -6.02 -6.59 10.49
CA VAL A 26 -6.70 -6.57 9.20
C VAL A 26 -8.02 -7.29 9.38
N ILE A 27 -9.13 -6.67 9.01
CA ILE A 27 -10.46 -7.21 9.25
C ILE A 27 -11.28 -7.26 7.96
N GLY A 28 -12.22 -8.20 7.94
CA GLY A 28 -13.23 -8.37 6.91
C GLY A 28 -14.60 -8.55 7.53
N THR A 29 -15.57 -8.96 6.70
CA THR A 29 -16.90 -9.32 7.15
C THR A 29 -17.18 -10.78 6.82
N GLU A 30 -17.65 -11.53 7.80
CA GLU A 30 -18.22 -12.86 7.59
C GLU A 30 -19.67 -12.86 8.06
N GLY A 31 -20.60 -12.88 7.10
CA GLY A 31 -22.04 -12.70 7.39
C GLY A 31 -22.32 -11.36 8.08
N ASN A 32 -22.81 -11.42 9.31
CA ASN A 32 -23.12 -10.25 10.13
C ASN A 32 -22.04 -9.95 11.19
N TYR A 33 -20.87 -10.56 11.07
CA TYR A 33 -19.79 -10.41 12.03
C TYR A 33 -18.54 -9.80 11.39
N ILE A 34 -17.63 -9.35 12.22
CA ILE A 34 -16.31 -8.89 11.82
C ILE A 34 -15.33 -10.04 12.03
N GLU A 35 -14.68 -10.46 10.95
CA GLU A 35 -13.63 -11.48 10.96
C GLU A 35 -12.25 -10.82 11.02
N ILE A 36 -11.35 -11.39 11.79
CA ILE A 36 -9.93 -11.05 11.77
C ILE A 36 -9.28 -11.85 10.64
N ILE A 37 -8.96 -11.15 9.54
CA ILE A 37 -8.23 -11.76 8.42
C ILE A 37 -6.79 -12.05 8.85
N SER A 38 -6.15 -11.10 9.56
CA SER A 38 -4.81 -11.28 10.10
C SER A 38 -4.52 -10.22 11.18
N PRO A 39 -3.93 -10.57 12.32
CA PRO A 39 -3.23 -9.58 13.15
C PRO A 39 -1.96 -9.13 12.42
N ILE A 40 -1.60 -7.86 12.59
CA ILE A 40 -0.34 -7.32 12.08
C ILE A 40 0.76 -7.65 13.08
N ASP A 41 1.89 -8.16 12.61
CA ASP A 41 3.03 -8.53 13.45
C ASP A 41 3.47 -7.35 14.35
N ASP A 42 3.96 -7.66 15.54
CA ASP A 42 4.43 -6.68 16.56
C ASP A 42 3.39 -5.66 17.04
N THR A 43 2.10 -5.88 16.76
CA THR A 43 1.02 -5.01 17.22
C THR A 43 0.35 -5.52 18.49
N PRO A 44 -0.45 -4.68 19.19
CA PRO A 44 -1.19 -5.10 20.37
C PRO A 44 -2.08 -6.32 20.16
N ALA A 45 -2.71 -6.44 19.01
CA ALA A 45 -3.56 -7.57 18.68
C ALA A 45 -2.76 -8.87 18.55
N TYR A 46 -1.62 -8.82 17.87
CA TYR A 46 -0.70 -9.95 17.74
C TYR A 46 -0.20 -10.42 19.12
N ARG A 47 0.28 -9.49 19.96
CA ARG A 47 0.74 -9.79 21.33
C ARG A 47 -0.37 -10.30 22.25
N ALA A 48 -1.63 -9.96 21.95
CA ALA A 48 -2.80 -10.47 22.68
C ALA A 48 -3.23 -11.87 22.22
N GLY A 49 -2.55 -12.48 21.24
CA GLY A 49 -2.83 -13.83 20.75
C GLY A 49 -4.07 -13.93 19.87
N LEU A 50 -4.48 -12.84 19.22
CA LEU A 50 -5.50 -12.89 18.18
C LEU A 50 -4.94 -13.60 16.94
N GLN A 51 -5.79 -14.33 16.22
CA GLN A 51 -5.41 -15.17 15.10
C GLN A 51 -6.29 -14.88 13.87
N ALA A 52 -5.80 -15.28 12.71
CA ALA A 52 -6.61 -15.30 11.49
C ALA A 52 -7.81 -16.24 11.66
N GLY A 53 -8.99 -15.84 11.17
CA GLY A 53 -10.25 -16.58 11.34
C GLY A 53 -10.95 -16.37 12.69
N ASP A 54 -10.39 -15.58 13.60
CA ASP A 54 -11.13 -15.15 14.80
C ASP A 54 -12.30 -14.25 14.43
N ILE A 55 -13.45 -14.47 15.05
CA ILE A 55 -14.66 -13.67 14.86
C ILE A 55 -14.86 -12.72 16.05
N ILE A 56 -14.96 -11.44 15.79
CA ILE A 56 -15.27 -10.45 16.81
C ILE A 56 -16.78 -10.46 17.04
N LEU A 57 -17.21 -10.89 18.22
CA LEU A 57 -18.61 -10.99 18.63
C LEU A 57 -19.09 -9.69 19.32
N GLN A 58 -18.20 -9.06 20.14
CA GLN A 58 -18.51 -7.81 20.84
C GLN A 58 -17.27 -6.91 20.91
N ILE A 59 -17.51 -5.61 20.88
CA ILE A 59 -16.49 -4.56 21.09
C ILE A 59 -16.98 -3.70 22.26
N GLY A 60 -16.32 -3.82 23.44
CA GLY A 60 -16.85 -3.25 24.67
C GLY A 60 -18.22 -3.84 25.00
N ASP A 61 -19.22 -2.99 25.12
CA ASP A 61 -20.61 -3.38 25.39
C ASP A 61 -21.47 -3.51 24.11
N GLN A 62 -20.89 -3.28 22.93
CA GLN A 62 -21.60 -3.32 21.64
C GLN A 62 -21.49 -4.70 20.99
N ASN A 63 -22.64 -5.26 20.61
CA ASN A 63 -22.69 -6.51 19.83
C ASN A 63 -22.42 -6.19 18.35
N VAL A 64 -21.45 -6.87 17.74
CA VAL A 64 -21.01 -6.61 16.37
C VAL A 64 -22.11 -6.92 15.35
N SER A 65 -22.99 -7.88 15.61
CA SER A 65 -24.11 -8.18 14.70
C SER A 65 -25.12 -7.04 14.52
N GLN A 66 -25.05 -5.98 15.33
CA GLN A 66 -25.95 -4.82 15.33
C GLN A 66 -25.32 -3.57 14.74
N ILE A 67 -24.04 -3.63 14.33
CA ILE A 67 -23.29 -2.50 13.80
C ILE A 67 -22.66 -2.89 12.45
N ASN A 68 -22.35 -1.90 11.63
CA ASN A 68 -21.63 -2.13 10.39
C ASN A 68 -20.10 -2.16 10.64
N LEU A 69 -19.34 -2.60 9.63
CA LEU A 69 -17.88 -2.69 9.71
C LEU A 69 -17.22 -1.34 10.08
N GLU A 70 -17.72 -0.24 9.52
CA GLU A 70 -17.18 1.11 9.78
C GLU A 70 -17.34 1.52 11.25
N GLU A 71 -18.50 1.23 11.83
CA GLU A 71 -18.77 1.46 13.26
C GLU A 71 -17.86 0.58 14.13
N GLY A 72 -17.69 -0.70 13.77
CA GLY A 72 -16.74 -1.60 14.41
C GLY A 72 -15.30 -1.06 14.39
N VAL A 73 -14.82 -0.60 13.24
CA VAL A 73 -13.51 0.06 13.10
C VAL A 73 -13.40 1.27 14.04
N LYS A 74 -14.44 2.12 14.09
CA LYS A 74 -14.45 3.30 14.97
C LYS A 74 -14.34 2.95 16.44
N LEU A 75 -14.97 1.86 16.87
CA LEU A 75 -14.91 1.38 18.26
C LEU A 75 -13.53 0.76 18.60
N MET A 76 -12.89 0.11 17.65
CA MET A 76 -11.56 -0.48 17.83
C MET A 76 -10.44 0.56 17.77
N ARG A 77 -10.57 1.62 16.97
CA ARG A 77 -9.64 2.77 16.96
C ARG A 77 -9.81 3.62 18.21
N GLY A 78 -8.81 4.43 18.52
CA GLY A 78 -8.84 5.39 19.62
C GLY A 78 -7.46 5.82 20.06
N ALA A 79 -7.37 6.71 21.04
CA ALA A 79 -6.12 7.25 21.52
C ALA A 79 -5.18 6.14 22.03
N PRO A 80 -3.88 6.17 21.69
CA PRO A 80 -2.88 5.26 22.23
C PRO A 80 -2.91 5.28 23.76
N GLY A 81 -2.72 4.10 24.38
CA GLY A 81 -2.79 3.92 25.84
C GLY A 81 -4.20 3.67 26.38
N THR A 82 -5.26 3.89 25.59
CA THR A 82 -6.62 3.50 25.98
C THR A 82 -6.88 2.02 25.73
N LYS A 83 -7.79 1.42 26.49
CA LYS A 83 -8.10 0.00 26.39
C LYS A 83 -9.42 -0.26 25.70
N VAL A 84 -9.51 -1.41 25.01
CA VAL A 84 -10.76 -1.94 24.48
C VAL A 84 -10.85 -3.43 24.83
N LYS A 85 -12.07 -3.87 25.14
CA LYS A 85 -12.37 -5.28 25.34
C LYS A 85 -13.01 -5.83 24.09
N LEU A 86 -12.51 -6.97 23.61
CA LEU A 86 -13.09 -7.73 22.52
C LEU A 86 -13.58 -9.06 23.05
N THR A 87 -14.79 -9.48 22.68
CA THR A 87 -15.23 -10.86 22.85
C THR A 87 -14.99 -11.57 21.53
N ILE A 88 -14.19 -12.60 21.58
CA ILE A 88 -13.70 -13.35 20.41
C ILE A 88 -14.38 -14.72 20.39
N GLY A 89 -14.90 -15.08 19.22
CA GLY A 89 -15.27 -16.45 18.87
C GLY A 89 -14.17 -17.06 18.01
N ARG A 90 -13.69 -18.23 18.42
CA ARG A 90 -12.71 -19.03 17.69
C ARG A 90 -13.24 -20.45 17.57
N PRO A 91 -13.07 -21.15 16.43
CA PRO A 91 -13.47 -22.54 16.29
C PRO A 91 -12.94 -23.40 17.45
N ASP A 92 -13.71 -24.38 17.86
CA ASP A 92 -13.39 -25.42 18.87
C ASP A 92 -13.14 -24.92 20.30
N ILE A 93 -13.26 -23.63 20.60
CA ILE A 93 -13.16 -23.11 21.98
C ILE A 93 -14.35 -22.21 22.34
N ALA A 94 -14.65 -22.13 23.63
CA ALA A 94 -15.70 -21.20 24.10
C ALA A 94 -15.29 -19.76 23.87
N PRO A 95 -16.25 -18.85 23.53
CA PRO A 95 -15.94 -17.43 23.39
C PRO A 95 -15.19 -16.87 24.61
N PHE A 96 -14.15 -16.08 24.35
CA PHE A 96 -13.29 -15.52 25.38
C PHE A 96 -13.14 -14.00 25.23
N VAL A 97 -12.78 -13.34 26.32
CA VAL A 97 -12.62 -11.87 26.33
C VAL A 97 -11.13 -11.54 26.39
N VAL A 98 -10.72 -10.63 25.48
CA VAL A 98 -9.36 -10.09 25.44
C VAL A 98 -9.43 -8.58 25.67
N GLU A 99 -8.67 -8.07 26.62
CA GLU A 99 -8.50 -6.62 26.82
C GLU A 99 -7.19 -6.16 26.16
N ILE A 100 -7.28 -5.28 25.17
CA ILE A 100 -6.14 -4.83 24.38
C ILE A 100 -5.94 -3.33 24.60
N THR A 101 -4.71 -2.92 24.88
CA THR A 101 -4.31 -1.52 24.95
C THR A 101 -3.98 -1.03 23.54
N ARG A 102 -4.63 0.05 23.10
CA ARG A 102 -4.37 0.66 21.80
C ARG A 102 -2.97 1.26 21.74
N GLU A 103 -2.30 1.09 20.64
CA GLU A 103 -0.99 1.68 20.34
C GLU A 103 -1.02 2.43 19.02
N ILE A 104 0.07 3.11 18.69
CA ILE A 104 0.26 3.71 17.36
C ILE A 104 0.59 2.58 16.40
N ILE A 105 -0.31 2.34 15.45
CA ILE A 105 -0.11 1.38 14.35
C ILE A 105 0.43 2.13 13.15
N THR A 106 1.54 1.68 12.60
CA THR A 106 2.13 2.23 11.38
C THR A 106 1.69 1.40 10.18
N ILE A 107 1.11 2.05 9.17
CA ILE A 107 0.73 1.39 7.92
C ILE A 107 1.94 1.47 6.98
N THR A 108 2.41 0.32 6.52
CA THR A 108 3.45 0.25 5.50
C THR A 108 2.89 0.74 4.16
N SER A 109 3.38 1.90 3.71
CA SER A 109 2.91 2.54 2.47
C SER A 109 3.61 2.06 1.20
N ALA A 110 4.74 1.36 1.34
CA ALA A 110 5.49 0.76 0.24
C ALA A 110 6.08 -0.59 0.65
N LYS A 111 6.26 -1.48 -0.32
CA LYS A 111 6.94 -2.78 -0.18
C LYS A 111 7.77 -3.03 -1.43
N GLY A 112 8.90 -3.73 -1.27
CA GLY A 112 9.76 -4.12 -2.39
C GLY A 112 10.29 -5.52 -2.25
N LEU A 113 10.58 -6.16 -3.38
CA LEU A 113 11.21 -7.47 -3.46
C LEU A 113 11.89 -7.66 -4.83
N ILE A 114 12.75 -8.64 -4.96
CA ILE A 114 13.30 -9.07 -6.25
C ILE A 114 12.37 -10.12 -6.86
N LEU A 115 11.87 -9.86 -8.09
CA LEU A 115 10.96 -10.78 -8.79
C LEU A 115 11.68 -11.86 -9.58
N ASP A 116 12.73 -11.48 -10.27
CA ASP A 116 13.50 -12.32 -11.19
C ASP A 116 14.91 -11.73 -11.31
N GLU A 117 15.82 -12.40 -11.98
CA GLU A 117 17.23 -12.00 -12.15
C GLU A 117 17.42 -10.49 -12.30
N GLY A 118 17.70 -9.79 -11.19
CA GLY A 118 17.96 -8.36 -11.15
C GLY A 118 16.77 -7.43 -11.36
N ILE A 119 15.53 -7.93 -11.46
CA ILE A 119 14.33 -7.11 -11.60
C ILE A 119 13.74 -6.81 -10.24
N GLY A 120 13.88 -5.56 -9.79
CA GLY A 120 13.23 -5.07 -8.58
C GLY A 120 11.73 -4.79 -8.81
N TYR A 121 10.92 -5.08 -7.81
CA TYR A 121 9.51 -4.69 -7.74
C TYR A 121 9.28 -3.80 -6.54
N LEU A 122 8.67 -2.65 -6.75
CA LEU A 122 8.31 -1.67 -5.74
C LEU A 122 6.81 -1.38 -5.82
N ARG A 123 6.06 -1.82 -4.84
CA ARG A 123 4.65 -1.44 -4.66
C ARG A 123 4.57 -0.20 -3.80
N ILE A 124 3.92 0.87 -4.27
CA ILE A 124 3.56 2.03 -3.46
C ILE A 124 2.04 2.07 -3.36
N ALA A 125 1.51 1.82 -2.17
CA ALA A 125 0.06 1.78 -1.93
C ALA A 125 -0.54 3.16 -1.68
N GLN A 126 0.23 4.09 -1.10
CA GLN A 126 -0.21 5.45 -0.80
C GLN A 126 1.00 6.36 -0.57
N PHE A 127 0.85 7.67 -0.85
CA PHE A 127 1.88 8.67 -0.61
C PHE A 127 1.65 9.34 0.75
N GLN A 128 2.35 8.87 1.78
CA GLN A 128 2.34 9.37 3.14
C GLN A 128 3.66 10.12 3.43
N ARG A 129 3.75 10.77 4.60
CA ARG A 129 4.97 11.49 4.99
C ARG A 129 6.25 10.61 5.00
N PRO A 130 6.23 9.38 5.54
CA PRO A 130 7.43 8.53 5.56
C PRO A 130 7.67 7.76 4.25
N THR A 131 6.80 7.88 3.23
CA THR A 131 6.86 7.01 2.05
C THR A 131 8.12 7.22 1.21
N SER A 132 8.60 8.45 1.06
CA SER A 132 9.82 8.73 0.30
C SER A 132 11.06 8.11 0.94
N GLU A 133 11.23 8.28 2.24
CA GLU A 133 12.34 7.67 2.99
C GLU A 133 12.25 6.13 2.96
N LEU A 134 11.03 5.58 3.08
CA LEU A 134 10.79 4.14 3.00
C LEU A 134 11.14 3.59 1.62
N VAL A 135 10.73 4.28 0.55
CA VAL A 135 11.05 3.90 -0.84
C VAL A 135 12.57 3.92 -1.08
N GLU A 136 13.27 4.96 -0.62
CA GLU A 136 14.72 5.05 -0.72
C GLU A 136 15.41 3.87 -0.01
N SER A 137 14.97 3.54 1.22
CA SER A 137 15.48 2.38 1.96
C SER A 137 15.21 1.07 1.22
N ILE A 138 13.97 0.85 0.73
CA ILE A 138 13.62 -0.35 -0.02
C ILE A 138 14.50 -0.50 -1.27
N ILE A 139 14.68 0.57 -2.04
CA ILE A 139 15.53 0.52 -3.25
C ILE A 139 16.99 0.19 -2.87
N SER A 140 17.52 0.78 -1.80
CA SER A 140 18.88 0.44 -1.31
C SER A 140 18.98 -1.04 -0.95
N ASP A 141 18.01 -1.58 -0.24
CA ASP A 141 17.98 -3.00 0.12
C ASP A 141 17.90 -3.91 -1.11
N LEU A 142 17.08 -3.54 -2.13
CA LEU A 142 17.01 -4.30 -3.39
C LEU A 142 18.32 -4.27 -4.19
N VAL A 143 18.99 -3.12 -4.21
CA VAL A 143 20.31 -2.96 -4.85
C VAL A 143 21.35 -3.84 -4.14
N ASP A 144 21.37 -3.82 -2.81
CA ASP A 144 22.28 -4.62 -2.00
C ASP A 144 22.04 -6.13 -2.18
N GLN A 145 20.77 -6.56 -2.23
CA GLN A 145 20.37 -7.95 -2.49
C GLN A 145 20.78 -8.44 -3.89
N ASN A 146 20.91 -7.52 -4.87
CA ASN A 146 21.28 -7.84 -6.24
C ASN A 146 22.70 -7.40 -6.58
N GLU A 147 23.67 -7.73 -5.74
CA GLU A 147 25.12 -7.53 -5.98
C GLU A 147 25.53 -6.06 -6.23
N GLY A 148 24.73 -5.09 -5.78
CA GLY A 148 25.02 -3.66 -5.85
C GLY A 148 24.40 -2.92 -7.04
N GLU A 149 23.66 -3.59 -7.92
CA GLU A 149 22.97 -2.97 -9.06
C GLU A 149 21.62 -3.64 -9.31
N LEU A 150 20.63 -2.89 -9.80
CA LEU A 150 19.39 -3.43 -10.34
C LEU A 150 19.46 -3.42 -11.87
N ASP A 151 19.05 -4.51 -12.50
CA ASP A 151 18.91 -4.59 -13.96
C ASP A 151 17.74 -3.74 -14.45
N SER A 152 16.65 -3.68 -13.69
CA SER A 152 15.48 -2.88 -13.96
C SER A 152 14.56 -2.80 -12.74
N LEU A 153 13.56 -1.91 -12.77
CA LEU A 153 12.62 -1.70 -11.68
C LEU A 153 11.18 -1.63 -12.22
N ILE A 154 10.27 -2.36 -11.58
CA ILE A 154 8.83 -2.19 -11.74
C ILE A 154 8.31 -1.38 -10.56
N ILE A 155 7.65 -0.25 -10.81
CA ILE A 155 6.95 0.55 -9.79
C ILE A 155 5.44 0.33 -9.99
N ASP A 156 4.80 -0.33 -9.04
CA ASP A 156 3.36 -0.61 -9.10
C ASP A 156 2.56 0.45 -8.32
N LEU A 157 1.83 1.29 -9.07
CA LEU A 157 0.94 2.34 -8.58
C LEU A 157 -0.54 2.00 -8.80
N ARG A 158 -0.88 0.79 -9.21
CA ARG A 158 -2.28 0.37 -9.41
C ARG A 158 -3.07 0.51 -8.10
N ASN A 159 -4.29 1.03 -8.17
CA ASN A 159 -5.16 1.29 -7.02
C ASN A 159 -4.54 2.20 -5.93
N ASN A 160 -3.56 3.03 -6.28
CA ASN A 160 -3.00 4.03 -5.38
C ASN A 160 -3.72 5.37 -5.56
N PRO A 161 -4.56 5.81 -4.60
CA PRO A 161 -5.37 7.03 -4.74
C PRO A 161 -4.55 8.32 -4.64
N GLY A 162 -3.23 8.21 -4.46
CA GLY A 162 -2.32 9.33 -4.26
C GLY A 162 -1.95 9.57 -2.80
N GLY A 163 -1.87 10.84 -2.44
CA GLY A 163 -1.52 11.29 -1.09
C GLY A 163 -0.80 12.63 -1.11
N LEU A 164 0.30 12.73 -0.37
CA LEU A 164 1.08 13.97 -0.23
C LEU A 164 1.85 14.34 -1.50
N LEU A 165 1.74 15.59 -1.90
CA LEU A 165 2.50 16.16 -3.02
C LEU A 165 4.01 16.07 -2.79
N ASP A 166 4.47 16.46 -1.60
CA ASP A 166 5.90 16.48 -1.27
C ASP A 166 6.51 15.07 -1.40
N SER A 167 5.79 14.04 -0.94
CA SER A 167 6.21 12.64 -1.08
C SER A 167 6.33 12.22 -2.56
N ALA A 168 5.40 12.63 -3.42
CA ALA A 168 5.48 12.34 -4.85
C ALA A 168 6.68 13.04 -5.52
N ILE A 169 6.95 14.30 -5.13
CA ILE A 169 8.11 15.05 -5.63
C ILE A 169 9.41 14.38 -5.21
N ASP A 170 9.53 14.04 -3.93
CA ASP A 170 10.75 13.42 -3.40
C ASP A 170 10.99 12.04 -4.05
N ILE A 171 9.96 11.20 -4.21
CA ILE A 171 10.07 9.91 -4.90
C ILE A 171 10.44 10.09 -6.38
N SER A 172 9.85 11.06 -7.08
CA SER A 172 10.23 11.33 -8.47
C SER A 172 11.71 11.73 -8.59
N ASN A 173 12.20 12.51 -7.63
CA ASN A 173 13.60 12.94 -7.59
C ASN A 173 14.60 11.80 -7.32
N LEU A 174 14.17 10.66 -6.80
CA LEU A 174 15.05 9.48 -6.63
C LEU A 174 15.50 8.90 -7.99
N PHE A 175 14.78 9.20 -9.07
CA PHE A 175 14.98 8.57 -10.38
C PHE A 175 15.32 9.55 -11.51
N ILE A 176 15.27 10.87 -11.28
CA ILE A 176 15.51 11.88 -12.33
C ILE A 176 16.88 12.51 -12.13
N ASP A 177 17.83 12.24 -13.06
CA ASP A 177 19.18 12.83 -13.04
C ASP A 177 19.28 14.14 -13.85
N GLU A 178 18.23 14.52 -14.58
CA GLU A 178 18.21 15.72 -15.39
C GLU A 178 17.71 16.94 -14.62
N THR A 179 18.27 18.12 -14.96
CA THR A 179 17.72 19.39 -14.45
C THR A 179 16.43 19.74 -15.17
N GLY A 180 15.37 19.97 -14.42
CA GLY A 180 14.05 20.26 -14.97
C GLY A 180 13.02 20.56 -13.90
N ILE A 181 11.80 20.17 -14.17
CA ILE A 181 10.65 20.30 -13.26
C ILE A 181 10.05 18.91 -13.04
N VAL A 182 9.68 18.58 -11.80
CA VAL A 182 8.89 17.38 -11.49
C VAL A 182 7.42 17.62 -11.81
N VAL A 183 6.89 18.74 -11.33
CA VAL A 183 5.49 19.16 -11.50
C VAL A 183 5.39 20.64 -11.29
N TYR A 184 4.40 21.29 -11.87
CA TYR A 184 4.06 22.66 -11.52
C TYR A 184 2.55 22.81 -11.32
N THR A 185 2.17 23.90 -10.62
CA THR A 185 0.78 24.20 -10.33
C THR A 185 0.39 25.55 -10.89
N GLU A 186 -0.86 25.65 -11.38
CA GLU A 186 -1.46 26.92 -11.80
C GLU A 186 -2.80 27.10 -11.12
N GLY A 187 -3.02 28.26 -10.55
CA GLY A 187 -4.24 28.60 -9.86
C GLY A 187 -4.69 30.03 -10.10
N ARG A 188 -5.85 30.37 -9.53
CA ARG A 188 -6.42 31.72 -9.66
C ARG A 188 -5.54 32.80 -8.99
N MET A 189 -4.90 32.44 -7.89
CA MET A 189 -4.02 33.34 -7.14
C MET A 189 -2.58 33.15 -7.63
N PRO A 190 -1.81 34.25 -7.85
CA PRO A 190 -0.41 34.14 -8.25
C PRO A 190 0.45 33.25 -7.31
N SER A 191 0.14 33.29 -6.02
CA SER A 191 0.79 32.43 -5.00
C SER A 191 0.52 30.94 -5.15
N SER A 192 -0.44 30.55 -5.99
CA SER A 192 -0.75 29.14 -6.29
C SER A 192 0.02 28.65 -7.52
N ASN A 193 0.79 29.50 -8.18
CA ASN A 193 1.63 29.14 -9.33
C ASN A 193 3.02 28.81 -8.82
N ILE A 194 3.27 27.51 -8.61
CA ILE A 194 4.50 27.00 -8.01
C ILE A 194 5.08 25.96 -8.94
N SER A 195 6.38 26.05 -9.20
CA SER A 195 7.14 25.02 -9.91
C SER A 195 8.04 24.29 -8.93
N TYR A 196 8.04 22.96 -9.03
CA TYR A 196 8.85 22.09 -8.20
C TYR A 196 9.99 21.52 -9.08
N PRO A 197 11.23 22.02 -8.88
CA PRO A 197 12.37 21.60 -9.68
C PRO A 197 12.80 20.17 -9.35
N THR A 198 13.48 19.54 -10.31
CA THR A 198 14.20 18.28 -10.07
C THR A 198 15.42 18.54 -9.18
N LYS A 199 15.78 17.51 -8.41
CA LYS A 199 17.07 17.40 -7.70
C LYS A 199 17.82 16.27 -8.41
N PRO A 200 18.80 16.57 -9.28
CA PRO A 200 19.49 15.53 -10.05
C PRO A 200 20.05 14.43 -9.16
N GLY A 201 19.80 13.20 -9.56
CA GLY A 201 20.23 12.00 -8.88
C GLY A 201 19.36 10.80 -9.30
N ASP A 202 19.99 9.68 -9.61
CA ASP A 202 19.29 8.45 -9.98
C ASP A 202 19.85 7.30 -9.16
N ILE A 203 19.09 6.87 -8.15
CA ILE A 203 19.56 5.87 -7.17
C ILE A 203 19.72 4.47 -7.75
N ILE A 204 19.25 4.23 -8.99
CA ILE A 204 19.40 2.97 -9.71
C ILE A 204 20.24 3.12 -10.99
N ASN A 205 21.06 4.20 -11.07
CA ASN A 205 22.06 4.40 -12.13
C ASN A 205 21.52 4.24 -13.56
N GLY A 206 20.31 4.71 -13.83
CA GLY A 206 19.70 4.63 -15.16
C GLY A 206 19.08 3.28 -15.51
N ALA A 207 18.99 2.32 -14.60
CA ALA A 207 18.28 1.05 -14.85
C ALA A 207 16.86 1.30 -15.37
N PRO A 208 16.37 0.59 -16.39
CA PRO A 208 15.03 0.79 -16.95
C PRO A 208 13.93 0.70 -15.91
N ILE A 209 12.93 1.58 -16.02
CA ILE A 209 11.76 1.58 -15.13
C ILE A 209 10.49 1.34 -15.95
N ALA A 210 9.63 0.44 -15.47
CA ALA A 210 8.24 0.32 -15.88
C ALA A 210 7.32 0.74 -14.73
N ILE A 211 6.33 1.60 -14.99
CA ILE A 211 5.33 2.00 -14.00
C ILE A 211 3.99 1.38 -14.38
N LEU A 212 3.40 0.60 -13.48
CA LEU A 212 2.08 0.03 -13.65
C LEU A 212 1.01 0.96 -13.07
N MET A 213 0.00 1.28 -13.88
CA MET A 213 -1.14 2.11 -13.49
C MET A 213 -2.48 1.48 -13.91
N ASN A 214 -3.53 1.92 -13.23
CA ASN A 214 -4.91 1.63 -13.60
C ASN A 214 -5.84 2.81 -13.22
N LYS A 215 -7.14 2.66 -13.46
CA LYS A 215 -8.16 3.67 -13.12
C LYS A 215 -8.21 4.05 -11.64
N GLY A 216 -7.65 3.23 -10.75
CA GLY A 216 -7.50 3.53 -9.32
C GLY A 216 -6.26 4.36 -8.98
N SER A 217 -5.36 4.61 -9.93
CA SER A 217 -4.16 5.43 -9.75
C SER A 217 -4.51 6.91 -9.90
N ALA A 218 -4.31 7.73 -8.85
CA ALA A 218 -4.78 9.12 -8.84
C ALA A 218 -3.79 10.10 -8.19
N SER A 219 -3.89 11.39 -8.52
CA SER A 219 -3.22 12.51 -7.84
C SER A 219 -1.69 12.35 -7.76
N ALA A 220 -1.10 12.10 -6.59
CA ALA A 220 0.34 11.91 -6.39
C ALA A 220 0.91 10.79 -7.27
N SER A 221 0.17 9.70 -7.50
CA SER A 221 0.55 8.61 -8.43
C SER A 221 0.69 9.15 -9.86
N GLU A 222 -0.22 10.02 -10.27
CA GLU A 222 -0.21 10.62 -11.60
C GLU A 222 0.92 11.66 -11.76
N ILE A 223 1.34 12.29 -10.66
CA ILE A 223 2.49 13.20 -10.64
C ILE A 223 3.77 12.41 -10.86
N VAL A 224 4.00 11.31 -10.13
CA VAL A 224 5.18 10.46 -10.30
C VAL A 224 5.24 9.89 -11.72
N ALA A 225 4.15 9.27 -12.18
CA ALA A 225 4.08 8.68 -13.50
C ALA A 225 4.29 9.71 -14.61
N GLY A 226 3.59 10.86 -14.53
CA GLY A 226 3.69 11.94 -15.53
C GLY A 226 5.08 12.60 -15.55
N ALA A 227 5.71 12.76 -14.39
CA ALA A 227 7.07 13.27 -14.31
C ALA A 227 8.07 12.32 -14.97
N LEU A 228 8.06 11.04 -14.59
CA LEU A 228 9.00 10.05 -15.12
C LEU A 228 8.75 9.75 -16.61
N GLN A 229 7.49 9.81 -17.07
CA GLN A 229 7.15 9.70 -18.49
C GLN A 229 7.69 10.89 -19.31
N ASP A 230 7.45 12.12 -18.86
CA ASP A 230 7.87 13.33 -19.60
C ASP A 230 9.40 13.48 -19.65
N HIS A 231 10.10 13.05 -18.59
CA HIS A 231 11.57 12.93 -18.56
C HIS A 231 12.10 11.71 -19.32
N LYS A 232 11.24 10.88 -19.92
CA LYS A 232 11.59 9.62 -20.60
C LYS A 232 12.39 8.67 -19.72
N ARG A 233 12.16 8.76 -18.42
CA ARG A 233 12.86 7.93 -17.43
C ARG A 233 12.18 6.59 -17.21
N ALA A 234 10.86 6.52 -17.37
CA ALA A 234 10.06 5.31 -17.24
C ALA A 234 9.09 5.15 -18.40
N ILE A 235 8.73 3.91 -18.72
CA ILE A 235 7.57 3.56 -19.54
C ILE A 235 6.36 3.35 -18.63
N ILE A 236 5.23 3.91 -19.03
CA ILE A 236 3.97 3.73 -18.31
C ILE A 236 3.18 2.61 -18.98
N MET A 237 2.74 1.63 -18.20
CA MET A 237 2.03 0.46 -18.68
C MET A 237 0.72 0.24 -17.90
N GLY A 238 -0.30 -0.25 -18.55
CA GLY A 238 -1.59 -0.56 -17.96
C GLY A 238 -2.73 0.25 -18.53
N GLU A 239 -3.62 0.78 -17.68
CA GLU A 239 -4.79 1.55 -18.07
C GLU A 239 -4.57 3.05 -17.84
N GLU A 240 -5.39 3.90 -18.52
CA GLU A 240 -5.46 5.33 -18.23
C GLU A 240 -5.79 5.56 -16.76
N SER A 241 -5.08 6.51 -16.13
CA SER A 241 -5.27 6.81 -14.72
C SER A 241 -6.53 7.64 -14.45
N PHE A 242 -6.86 7.89 -13.20
CA PHE A 242 -8.10 8.51 -12.76
C PHE A 242 -8.34 9.94 -13.29
N GLY A 243 -7.30 10.77 -13.41
CA GLY A 243 -7.42 12.15 -13.87
C GLY A 243 -7.69 13.16 -12.74
N LYS A 244 -7.13 12.99 -11.56
CA LYS A 244 -7.24 13.95 -10.45
C LYS A 244 -6.11 14.96 -10.47
N GLY A 245 -6.24 15.99 -11.28
CA GLY A 245 -5.26 17.09 -11.41
C GLY A 245 -5.50 18.29 -10.49
N SER A 246 -6.37 18.22 -9.49
CA SER A 246 -6.69 19.34 -8.60
C SER A 246 -5.80 19.38 -7.36
N VAL A 247 -5.20 20.55 -7.09
CA VAL A 247 -4.46 20.86 -5.85
C VAL A 247 -5.45 21.22 -4.75
N GLN A 248 -5.35 20.59 -3.61
CA GLN A 248 -6.16 20.87 -2.44
C GLN A 248 -5.29 21.41 -1.30
N SER A 249 -5.58 22.64 -0.88
CA SER A 249 -4.93 23.26 0.27
C SER A 249 -5.77 23.06 1.53
N MET A 250 -5.10 22.72 2.63
CA MET A 250 -5.71 22.58 3.96
C MET A 250 -5.52 23.86 4.75
N LEU A 251 -6.62 24.39 5.27
CA LEU A 251 -6.62 25.49 6.21
C LEU A 251 -7.10 24.99 7.56
N ASN A 252 -6.24 25.07 8.56
CA ASN A 252 -6.62 24.76 9.94
C ASN A 252 -7.44 25.95 10.50
N LEU A 253 -8.62 25.69 11.01
CA LEU A 253 -9.49 26.64 11.66
C LEU A 253 -9.40 26.47 13.19
N GLN A 254 -10.08 27.37 13.92
CA GLN A 254 -10.16 27.24 15.37
C GLN A 254 -10.93 25.98 15.79
N ASP A 255 -10.70 25.55 17.03
CA ASP A 255 -11.40 24.41 17.67
C ASP A 255 -11.26 23.07 16.92
N GLY A 256 -10.17 22.88 16.15
CA GLY A 256 -9.87 21.62 15.44
C GLY A 256 -10.64 21.43 14.14
N TYR A 257 -11.41 22.44 13.69
CA TYR A 257 -12.03 22.42 12.37
C TYR A 257 -11.03 22.64 11.24
N GLY A 258 -11.35 22.17 10.04
CA GLY A 258 -10.53 22.34 8.84
C GLY A 258 -11.34 22.75 7.62
N LEU A 259 -10.67 23.36 6.66
CA LEU A 259 -11.25 23.68 5.37
C LEU A 259 -10.31 23.19 4.27
N LYS A 260 -10.80 22.26 3.46
CA LYS A 260 -10.11 21.71 2.30
C LYS A 260 -10.58 22.42 1.04
N LEU A 261 -9.72 23.25 0.44
CA LEU A 261 -10.05 24.08 -0.73
C LEU A 261 -9.26 23.62 -1.95
N THR A 262 -9.91 23.56 -3.09
CA THR A 262 -9.22 23.43 -4.38
C THR A 262 -8.69 24.82 -4.78
N THR A 263 -7.36 24.95 -4.89
CA THR A 263 -6.66 26.23 -5.10
C THR A 263 -5.93 26.31 -6.43
N ALA A 264 -5.56 25.19 -7.04
CA ALA A 264 -4.80 25.11 -8.28
C ALA A 264 -5.05 23.80 -9.03
N ARG A 265 -4.40 23.64 -10.19
CA ARG A 265 -4.30 22.39 -10.94
C ARG A 265 -2.84 22.00 -11.11
N TYR A 266 -2.59 20.70 -11.19
CA TYR A 266 -1.30 20.13 -11.51
C TYR A 266 -1.10 20.01 -13.01
N TYR A 267 0.15 20.24 -13.43
CA TYR A 267 0.63 20.05 -14.80
C TYR A 267 1.93 19.27 -14.76
N THR A 268 2.08 18.33 -15.68
CA THR A 268 3.32 17.57 -15.86
C THR A 268 4.43 18.46 -16.43
N PRO A 269 5.70 18.05 -16.41
CA PRO A 269 6.82 18.83 -16.95
C PRO A 269 6.58 19.35 -18.39
N SER A 270 5.95 18.55 -19.23
CA SER A 270 5.63 18.94 -20.63
C SER A 270 4.43 19.88 -20.77
N GLY A 271 3.77 20.26 -19.69
CA GLY A 271 2.59 21.15 -19.72
C GLY A 271 1.26 20.44 -19.88
N ARG A 272 1.21 19.11 -19.80
CA ARG A 272 -0.06 18.36 -19.87
C ARG A 272 -0.85 18.56 -18.59
N SER A 273 -2.16 18.84 -18.72
CA SER A 273 -3.07 18.86 -17.57
C SER A 273 -3.49 17.43 -17.21
N ILE A 274 -3.32 17.04 -15.97
CA ILE A 274 -3.80 15.76 -15.44
C ILE A 274 -5.33 15.78 -15.25
N GLN A 275 -5.92 16.96 -14.98
CA GLN A 275 -7.35 17.08 -14.63
C GLN A 275 -8.27 16.53 -15.73
N SER A 276 -9.06 15.52 -15.35
CA SER A 276 -10.04 14.81 -16.19
C SER A 276 -9.47 14.13 -17.45
N LYS A 277 -8.13 13.98 -17.51
CA LYS A 277 -7.43 13.33 -18.62
C LYS A 277 -6.57 12.17 -18.17
N GLY A 278 -6.13 12.19 -16.90
CA GLY A 278 -5.19 11.19 -16.38
C GLY A 278 -3.83 11.21 -17.07
N ILE A 279 -3.10 10.14 -16.84
CA ILE A 279 -1.87 9.77 -17.54
C ILE A 279 -2.21 8.64 -18.48
N THR A 280 -2.00 8.86 -19.76
CA THR A 280 -2.16 7.83 -20.80
C THR A 280 -0.94 6.93 -20.77
N PRO A 281 -1.09 5.60 -20.69
CA PRO A 281 0.03 4.67 -20.72
C PRO A 281 0.74 4.70 -22.08
N ASP A 282 2.05 4.42 -22.09
CA ASP A 282 2.83 4.20 -23.31
C ASP A 282 2.53 2.81 -23.91
N ILE A 283 2.20 1.86 -23.05
CA ILE A 283 1.75 0.51 -23.41
C ILE A 283 0.44 0.24 -22.69
N GLU A 284 -0.65 0.22 -23.43
CA GLU A 284 -1.97 -0.10 -22.92
C GLU A 284 -2.09 -1.60 -22.68
N LEU A 285 -2.52 -1.98 -21.48
CA LEU A 285 -2.80 -3.36 -21.09
C LEU A 285 -4.24 -3.43 -20.60
N GLU A 286 -5.02 -4.28 -21.24
CA GLU A 286 -6.39 -4.58 -20.82
C GLU A 286 -6.40 -5.77 -19.87
N ASN A 287 -7.28 -5.76 -18.86
CA ASN A 287 -7.55 -6.94 -18.06
C ASN A 287 -8.18 -8.00 -18.95
N ILE A 288 -7.41 -8.99 -19.32
CA ILE A 288 -7.92 -10.17 -20.02
C ILE A 288 -8.58 -11.05 -18.96
N PHE A 289 -9.89 -10.91 -18.78
CA PHE A 289 -10.68 -11.96 -18.13
C PHE A 289 -10.76 -13.10 -19.14
N LEU A 290 -9.97 -14.14 -18.92
CA LEU A 290 -10.26 -15.42 -19.54
C LEU A 290 -11.56 -15.89 -18.88
N ASP A 291 -12.67 -15.77 -19.58
CA ASP A 291 -13.89 -16.50 -19.25
C ASP A 291 -13.53 -17.98 -19.33
N ASN A 292 -13.08 -18.55 -18.25
CA ASN A 292 -13.08 -19.98 -18.07
C ASN A 292 -14.56 -20.37 -17.88
N GLU A 293 -15.26 -20.57 -19.01
CA GLU A 293 -16.44 -21.44 -19.00
C GLU A 293 -15.94 -22.81 -18.53
N GLU A 294 -16.51 -23.28 -17.42
CA GLU A 294 -16.34 -24.60 -16.80
C GLU A 294 -15.10 -24.79 -15.92
N ASP A 295 -15.10 -24.15 -14.75
CA ASP A 295 -14.62 -24.79 -13.54
C ASP A 295 -15.49 -24.33 -12.37
N GLU A 296 -16.59 -25.09 -12.11
CA GLU A 296 -17.37 -25.06 -10.87
C GLU A 296 -16.58 -25.63 -9.66
N ASP A 297 -15.29 -25.77 -9.76
CA ASP A 297 -14.41 -25.98 -8.61
C ASP A 297 -13.97 -24.63 -8.06
N SER A 298 -14.90 -23.97 -7.36
CA SER A 298 -14.54 -22.99 -6.35
C SER A 298 -13.46 -23.62 -5.47
N ILE A 299 -12.23 -23.11 -5.56
CA ILE A 299 -11.18 -23.45 -4.60
C ILE A 299 -11.75 -23.09 -3.23
N ASP A 300 -12.18 -24.12 -2.53
CA ASP A 300 -12.61 -24.02 -1.15
C ASP A 300 -11.35 -23.68 -0.33
N PHE A 301 -11.16 -22.39 -0.03
CA PHE A 301 -10.12 -21.90 0.88
C PHE A 301 -10.29 -22.42 2.33
N ARG A 302 -11.14 -23.41 2.55
CA ARG A 302 -11.28 -24.13 3.80
C ARG A 302 -10.35 -25.35 3.86
N SER A 303 -9.07 -25.17 3.49
CA SER A 303 -8.08 -26.20 3.85
C SER A 303 -7.96 -26.25 5.37
N GLN A 304 -8.39 -27.37 5.96
CA GLN A 304 -8.18 -27.60 7.38
C GLN A 304 -6.68 -27.84 7.62
N GLU A 305 -6.20 -27.49 8.81
CA GLU A 305 -4.78 -27.64 9.18
C GLU A 305 -4.22 -29.04 8.88
N LYS A 306 -5.07 -30.09 8.99
CA LYS A 306 -4.73 -31.48 8.62
C LYS A 306 -4.36 -31.69 7.15
N ASP A 307 -4.76 -30.76 6.26
CA ASP A 307 -4.54 -30.82 4.80
C ASP A 307 -3.25 -30.10 4.40
N LEU A 308 -2.60 -29.42 5.35
CA LEU A 308 -1.32 -28.76 5.16
C LEU A 308 -0.18 -29.77 5.20
N LYS A 309 0.77 -29.67 4.30
CA LYS A 309 1.90 -30.59 4.11
C LYS A 309 2.80 -30.77 5.35
N ASN A 310 2.67 -29.85 6.35
CA ASN A 310 3.41 -29.82 7.62
C ASN A 310 2.47 -29.64 8.83
N ALA A 311 1.23 -30.17 8.77
CA ALA A 311 0.34 -30.16 9.91
C ALA A 311 1.00 -30.80 11.13
N LEU A 312 1.05 -30.11 12.26
CA LEU A 312 1.56 -30.62 13.52
C LEU A 312 0.60 -31.72 14.04
N SER A 313 1.13 -32.89 14.37
CA SER A 313 0.35 -33.91 15.07
C SER A 313 0.03 -33.43 16.48
N ALA A 314 -1.15 -33.80 17.01
CA ALA A 314 -1.66 -33.43 18.32
C ALA A 314 -0.87 -34.11 19.49
N GLU A 315 0.45 -34.03 19.48
CA GLU A 315 1.31 -34.41 20.58
C GLU A 315 1.78 -33.16 21.32
N ASP A 316 1.87 -33.26 22.65
CA ASP A 316 2.14 -32.16 23.58
C ASP A 316 3.21 -31.17 23.08
N PRO A 317 3.01 -29.84 23.27
CA PRO A 317 3.96 -28.83 22.82
C PRO A 317 5.29 -29.04 23.58
N THR A 318 6.29 -29.52 22.86
CA THR A 318 7.69 -29.35 23.27
C THR A 318 7.97 -27.86 23.29
N GLU A 319 8.35 -27.33 24.44
CA GLU A 319 8.78 -25.90 24.52
C GLU A 319 9.93 -25.73 23.55
N LEU A 320 9.65 -25.04 22.43
CA LEU A 320 10.66 -24.65 21.46
C LEU A 320 11.58 -23.61 22.13
N SER A 321 12.88 -23.76 21.95
CA SER A 321 13.85 -22.76 22.38
C SER A 321 13.68 -21.46 21.59
N GLU A 322 14.12 -20.32 22.12
CA GLU A 322 14.06 -19.03 21.43
C GLU A 322 14.73 -19.07 20.05
N GLU A 323 15.81 -19.87 19.88
CA GLU A 323 16.46 -20.08 18.57
C GLU A 323 15.61 -20.88 17.59
N GLU A 324 14.83 -21.84 18.05
CA GLU A 324 13.92 -22.62 17.19
C GLU A 324 12.69 -21.79 16.79
N ILE A 325 12.19 -20.94 17.70
CA ILE A 325 11.10 -19.98 17.39
C ILE A 325 11.56 -18.99 16.32
N LEU A 326 12.77 -18.43 16.43
CA LEU A 326 13.34 -17.52 15.44
C LEU A 326 13.48 -18.20 14.07
N LYS A 327 14.01 -19.43 14.02
CA LYS A 327 14.12 -20.18 12.75
C LYS A 327 12.77 -20.45 12.09
N VAL A 328 11.75 -20.85 12.87
CA VAL A 328 10.41 -21.06 12.35
C VAL A 328 9.79 -19.76 11.86
N GLN A 329 10.05 -18.62 12.53
CA GLN A 329 9.60 -17.31 12.09
C GLN A 329 10.27 -16.86 10.79
N ASP A 330 11.57 -17.11 10.64
CA ASP A 330 12.31 -16.82 9.41
C ASP A 330 11.82 -17.69 8.24
N GLU A 331 11.62 -19.00 8.45
CA GLU A 331 11.06 -19.92 7.44
C GLU A 331 9.62 -19.53 7.02
N ILE A 332 8.78 -19.09 7.96
CA ILE A 332 7.43 -18.58 7.66
C ILE A 332 7.50 -17.28 6.87
N ALA A 333 8.44 -16.38 7.17
CA ALA A 333 8.63 -15.13 6.46
C ALA A 333 9.10 -15.40 5.02
N GLU A 334 10.12 -16.25 4.84
CA GLU A 334 10.63 -16.65 3.52
C GLU A 334 9.56 -17.33 2.66
N ASN A 335 8.75 -18.22 3.24
CA ASN A 335 7.67 -18.88 2.51
C ASN A 335 6.59 -17.87 2.08
N ARG A 336 6.21 -16.90 2.92
CA ARG A 336 5.25 -15.86 2.56
C ARG A 336 5.78 -14.96 1.44
N ASP A 337 7.06 -14.62 1.47
CA ASP A 337 7.67 -13.81 0.43
C ASP A 337 7.72 -14.58 -0.89
N GLN A 338 8.02 -15.88 -0.87
CA GLN A 338 8.00 -16.73 -2.06
C GLN A 338 6.59 -16.89 -2.65
N GLU A 339 5.58 -17.15 -1.81
CA GLU A 339 4.18 -17.21 -2.24
C GLU A 339 3.72 -15.88 -2.87
N TYR A 340 4.13 -14.75 -2.28
CA TYR A 340 3.83 -13.44 -2.83
C TYR A 340 4.55 -13.19 -4.17
N VAL A 341 5.79 -13.60 -4.32
CA VAL A 341 6.52 -13.57 -5.60
C VAL A 341 5.82 -14.40 -6.66
N ASP A 342 5.38 -15.61 -6.32
CA ASP A 342 4.69 -16.51 -7.24
C ASP A 342 3.32 -15.95 -7.67
N LEU A 343 2.59 -15.33 -6.73
CA LEU A 343 1.35 -14.61 -7.02
C LEU A 343 1.60 -13.43 -7.97
N LEU A 344 2.65 -12.65 -7.73
CA LEU A 344 3.00 -11.51 -8.59
C LEU A 344 3.43 -11.96 -9.98
N LYS A 345 4.17 -13.08 -10.11
CA LYS A 345 4.54 -13.65 -11.42
C LYS A 345 3.33 -14.15 -12.22
N GLY A 346 2.24 -14.51 -11.55
CA GLY A 346 0.95 -14.84 -12.16
C GLY A 346 0.14 -13.63 -12.63
N ASP A 347 0.51 -12.42 -12.21
CA ASP A 347 -0.16 -11.17 -12.61
C ASP A 347 0.24 -10.80 -14.04
N TYR A 348 -0.75 -10.71 -14.94
CA TYR A 348 -0.54 -10.41 -16.35
C TYR A 348 0.21 -9.08 -16.59
N PHE A 349 -0.14 -8.03 -15.86
CA PHE A 349 0.50 -6.72 -16.01
C PHE A 349 1.98 -6.76 -15.60
N ILE A 350 2.31 -7.48 -14.53
CA ILE A 350 3.68 -7.66 -14.06
C ILE A 350 4.47 -8.49 -15.07
N HIS A 351 3.86 -9.55 -15.60
CA HIS A 351 4.48 -10.38 -16.64
C HIS A 351 4.85 -9.55 -17.88
N GLU A 352 3.93 -8.72 -18.37
CA GLU A 352 4.18 -7.84 -19.52
C GLU A 352 5.24 -6.77 -19.21
N ALA A 353 5.26 -6.23 -17.97
CA ALA A 353 6.31 -5.30 -17.57
C ALA A 353 7.70 -5.96 -17.55
N ILE A 354 7.81 -7.20 -17.06
CA ILE A 354 9.04 -7.98 -17.11
C ILE A 354 9.50 -8.17 -18.56
N ASN A 355 8.60 -8.55 -19.46
CA ASN A 355 8.90 -8.75 -20.88
C ASN A 355 9.38 -7.45 -21.54
N ALA A 356 8.71 -6.33 -21.28
CA ALA A 356 9.09 -5.03 -21.80
C ALA A 356 10.49 -4.61 -21.31
N LEU A 357 10.77 -4.77 -20.02
CA LEU A 357 12.06 -4.43 -19.43
C LEU A 357 13.20 -5.31 -19.96
N LYS A 358 12.97 -6.62 -20.12
CA LYS A 358 13.91 -7.54 -20.76
C LYS A 358 14.20 -7.13 -22.22
N ALA A 359 13.17 -6.72 -22.97
CA ALA A 359 13.37 -6.22 -24.34
C ALA A 359 14.22 -4.94 -24.38
N ILE A 360 13.96 -3.97 -23.48
CA ILE A 360 14.77 -2.74 -23.40
C ILE A 360 16.23 -3.03 -23.11
N LYS A 361 16.52 -4.00 -22.23
CA LYS A 361 17.90 -4.40 -21.88
C LYS A 361 18.67 -4.96 -23.09
N VAL A 362 18.01 -5.63 -24.02
CA VAL A 362 18.65 -6.18 -25.25
C VAL A 362 19.05 -5.08 -26.23
N TYR A 363 18.36 -3.93 -26.23
CA TYR A 363 18.60 -2.83 -27.19
C TYR A 363 19.46 -1.68 -26.64
N ARG A 364 19.86 -1.74 -25.37
CA ARG A 364 20.84 -0.83 -24.75
C ARG A 364 22.26 -1.42 -24.84
#